data_976321eb33126a77481581e489f408b9
#
_entry.id   976321eb33126a77481581e489f408b9
#
_cell.length_a   1.000
_cell.length_b   1.000
_cell.length_c   1.000
_cell.angle_alpha   90.00
_cell.angle_beta   90.00
_cell.angle_gamma   90.00
#
_symmetry.space_group_name_H-M   'P 1'
#
loop_
_entity.id
_entity.type
_entity.pdbx_description
1 polymer ?
#
loop_
_entity_poly.entity_id
_entity_poly.type
_entity_poly.pdbx_seq_one_letter_code
_entity_poly.pdbx_strand_id
1 'polypeptide(L)'
;MEQSLFHSKTAVIVVDMLNDFVKGELSCEQSEAIVPPIRALLSDARREGVPIFYCNDHHIPDVDPELKLWGHHAIAGTEGAKIVSELAPQHGDYVILKHCYSCFFQTDLQLLLNSLGIKNLIITGLYTNICVRHTAADAFCWGYQIYVPKDCVCAFTPEEYEGDIAYLKTVYGATILSSDKIT
;
A
#
# COMPACT_ATOMS: atom_id res chain seq x y z
N MET A 1 -1.54 -0.06 28.60
CA MET A 1 -0.68 0.55 27.57
C MET A 1 -0.84 -0.35 26.36
N GLU A 2 -1.42 0.13 25.28
CA GLU A 2 -1.39 -0.58 24.01
C GLU A 2 0.06 -0.69 23.57
N GLN A 3 0.46 -1.89 23.19
CA GLN A 3 1.84 -2.14 22.77
C GLN A 3 1.99 -1.60 21.35
N SER A 4 3.03 -0.78 21.09
CA SER A 4 3.35 -0.31 19.74
C SER A 4 3.40 -1.48 18.75
N LEU A 5 2.84 -1.28 17.55
CA LEU A 5 2.92 -2.25 16.46
C LEU A 5 4.29 -2.26 15.78
N PHE A 6 5.12 -1.26 16.03
CA PHE A 6 6.49 -1.21 15.50
C PHE A 6 7.41 -2.12 16.29
N HIS A 7 7.57 -3.34 15.80
CA HIS A 7 8.48 -4.35 16.34
C HIS A 7 9.08 -5.21 15.21
N SER A 8 10.04 -6.06 15.53
CA SER A 8 10.86 -6.81 14.59
C SER A 8 10.13 -7.75 13.61
N LYS A 9 8.82 -7.95 13.81
CA LYS A 9 7.99 -8.82 12.95
C LYS A 9 6.96 -8.03 12.12
N THR A 10 7.07 -6.72 12.08
CA THR A 10 6.15 -5.84 11.36
C THR A 10 6.84 -5.21 10.15
N ALA A 11 6.09 -5.02 9.06
CA ALA A 11 6.51 -4.24 7.89
C ALA A 11 5.40 -3.28 7.48
N VAL A 12 5.77 -2.14 6.89
CA VAL A 12 4.84 -1.21 6.25
C VAL A 12 4.85 -1.46 4.75
N ILE A 13 3.67 -1.62 4.17
CA ILE A 13 3.45 -1.74 2.72
C ILE A 13 2.81 -0.43 2.23
N VAL A 14 3.47 0.24 1.31
CA VAL A 14 2.99 1.48 0.65
C VAL A 14 2.56 1.10 -0.76
N VAL A 15 1.26 1.11 -1.01
CA VAL A 15 0.67 0.64 -2.26
C VAL A 15 0.39 1.83 -3.18
N ASP A 16 1.01 1.85 -4.34
CA ASP A 16 0.70 2.72 -5.48
C ASP A 16 0.62 4.24 -5.20
N MET A 17 1.45 4.75 -4.31
CA MET A 17 1.53 6.19 -4.07
C MET A 17 2.30 6.89 -5.21
N LEU A 18 1.81 6.73 -6.44
CA LEU A 18 2.39 7.21 -7.70
C LEU A 18 1.77 8.52 -8.16
N ASN A 19 2.49 9.27 -9.00
CA ASN A 19 1.99 10.54 -9.53
C ASN A 19 0.65 10.38 -10.26
N ASP A 20 0.46 9.33 -11.07
CA ASP A 20 -0.79 9.11 -11.81
C ASP A 20 -1.99 8.86 -10.89
N PHE A 21 -1.78 8.23 -9.73
CA PHE A 21 -2.85 7.92 -8.77
C PHE A 21 -3.08 9.00 -7.71
N VAL A 22 -2.06 9.81 -7.42
CA VAL A 22 -2.19 10.85 -6.39
C VAL A 22 -2.58 12.19 -6.98
N LYS A 23 -2.03 12.56 -8.14
CA LYS A 23 -2.18 13.89 -8.78
C LYS A 23 -2.59 13.81 -10.25
N GLY A 24 -2.57 12.61 -10.86
CA GLY A 24 -2.84 12.40 -12.28
C GLY A 24 -4.28 12.01 -12.59
N GLU A 25 -4.49 11.40 -13.78
CA GLU A 25 -5.82 11.10 -14.32
C GLU A 25 -6.61 10.09 -13.50
N LEU A 26 -5.94 9.20 -12.78
CA LEU A 26 -6.57 8.23 -11.89
C LEU A 26 -6.59 8.67 -10.42
N SER A 27 -6.38 9.96 -10.14
CA SER A 27 -6.51 10.49 -8.79
C SER A 27 -7.98 10.65 -8.37
N CYS A 28 -8.22 10.68 -7.06
CA CYS A 28 -9.50 11.06 -6.49
C CYS A 28 -9.30 12.23 -5.49
N GLU A 29 -10.39 12.83 -5.04
CA GLU A 29 -10.35 13.99 -4.12
C GLU A 29 -9.53 13.72 -2.86
N GLN A 30 -9.52 12.46 -2.38
CA GLN A 30 -8.84 12.06 -1.15
C GLN A 30 -7.39 11.58 -1.36
N SER A 31 -6.94 11.38 -2.61
CA SER A 31 -5.61 10.81 -2.89
C SER A 31 -4.46 11.63 -2.30
N GLU A 32 -4.54 12.95 -2.40
CA GLU A 32 -3.51 13.83 -1.80
C GLU A 32 -3.64 13.93 -0.27
N ALA A 33 -4.85 13.79 0.27
CA ALA A 33 -5.10 13.93 1.70
C ALA A 33 -4.45 12.82 2.54
N ILE A 34 -4.22 11.64 1.97
CA ILE A 34 -3.56 10.53 2.67
C ILE A 34 -2.02 10.63 2.68
N VAL A 35 -1.43 11.51 1.87
CA VAL A 35 0.04 11.68 1.78
C VAL A 35 0.66 12.13 3.12
N PRO A 36 0.15 13.18 3.81
CA PRO A 36 0.73 13.60 5.08
C PRO A 36 0.73 12.52 6.18
N PRO A 37 -0.38 11.81 6.46
CA PRO A 37 -0.37 10.75 7.47
C PRO A 37 0.52 9.56 7.08
N ILE A 38 0.57 9.16 5.81
CA ILE A 38 1.54 8.14 5.35
C ILE A 38 2.96 8.62 5.62
N ARG A 39 3.31 9.85 5.26
CA ARG A 39 4.66 10.39 5.50
C ARG A 39 5.04 10.35 6.98
N ALA A 40 4.13 10.72 7.88
CA ALA A 40 4.37 10.65 9.32
C ALA A 40 4.60 9.21 9.77
N LEU A 41 3.74 8.27 9.37
CA LEU A 41 3.88 6.85 9.65
C LEU A 41 5.22 6.29 9.18
N LEU A 42 5.65 6.61 7.96
CA LEU A 42 6.94 6.16 7.40
C LEU A 42 8.14 6.74 8.16
N SER A 43 8.04 8.00 8.61
CA SER A 43 9.08 8.61 9.44
C SER A 43 9.25 7.85 10.76
N ASP A 44 8.14 7.50 11.40
CA ASP A 44 8.15 6.75 12.65
C ASP A 44 8.64 5.30 12.43
N ALA A 45 8.20 4.63 11.37
CA ALA A 45 8.65 3.30 11.00
C ALA A 45 10.18 3.23 10.80
N ARG A 46 10.75 4.22 10.09
CA ARG A 46 12.20 4.31 9.88
C ARG A 46 12.96 4.53 11.19
N ARG A 47 12.46 5.39 12.09
CA ARG A 47 13.06 5.62 13.39
C ARG A 47 13.12 4.36 14.24
N GLU A 48 12.09 3.52 14.15
CA GLU A 48 11.98 2.25 14.89
C GLU A 48 12.61 1.06 14.13
N GLY A 49 13.20 1.28 12.94
CA GLY A 49 13.84 0.23 12.16
C GLY A 49 12.87 -0.76 11.52
N VAL A 50 11.60 -0.39 11.35
CA VAL A 50 10.57 -1.21 10.69
C VAL A 50 10.77 -1.15 9.18
N PRO A 51 10.90 -2.29 8.48
CA PRO A 51 11.10 -2.31 7.03
C PRO A 51 9.88 -1.75 6.30
N ILE A 52 10.15 -0.96 5.26
CA ILE A 52 9.14 -0.33 4.40
C ILE A 52 9.28 -0.89 2.98
N PHE A 53 8.14 -1.28 2.41
CA PHE A 53 8.02 -1.80 1.05
C PHE A 53 7.10 -0.91 0.24
N TYR A 54 7.64 -0.24 -0.76
CA TYR A 54 6.87 0.44 -1.79
C TYR A 54 6.51 -0.56 -2.87
N CYS A 55 5.24 -0.86 -3.02
CA CYS A 55 4.74 -1.80 -4.02
C CYS A 55 3.96 -1.02 -5.07
N ASN A 56 4.52 -0.90 -6.26
CA ASN A 56 4.06 0.06 -7.25
C ASN A 56 3.76 -0.59 -8.59
N ASP A 57 2.67 -0.17 -9.20
CA ASP A 57 2.40 -0.48 -10.61
C ASP A 57 3.53 0.00 -11.51
N HIS A 58 3.88 -0.85 -12.47
CA HIS A 58 4.96 -0.61 -13.42
C HIS A 58 4.58 -1.25 -14.76
N HIS A 59 3.53 -0.71 -15.37
CA HIS A 59 2.86 -1.32 -16.50
C HIS A 59 3.67 -1.27 -17.79
N ILE A 60 3.59 -2.37 -18.55
CA ILE A 60 4.19 -2.49 -19.88
C ILE A 60 3.06 -2.31 -20.91
N PRO A 61 3.17 -1.30 -21.80
CA PRO A 61 2.18 -1.09 -22.85
C PRO A 61 1.93 -2.36 -23.67
N ASP A 62 0.69 -2.55 -24.10
CA ASP A 62 0.23 -3.69 -24.91
C ASP A 62 0.34 -5.09 -24.25
N VAL A 63 0.90 -5.17 -23.03
CA VAL A 63 1.10 -6.42 -22.29
C VAL A 63 0.11 -6.53 -21.12
N ASP A 64 0.10 -5.52 -20.25
CA ASP A 64 -0.64 -5.58 -19.00
C ASP A 64 -2.15 -5.40 -19.21
N PRO A 65 -2.98 -6.34 -18.69
CA PRO A 65 -4.43 -6.34 -18.96
C PRO A 65 -5.15 -5.15 -18.34
N GLU A 66 -4.64 -4.57 -17.26
CA GLU A 66 -5.24 -3.43 -16.56
C GLU A 66 -5.34 -2.20 -17.45
N LEU A 67 -4.39 -2.00 -18.38
CA LEU A 67 -4.39 -0.88 -19.31
C LEU A 67 -5.62 -0.86 -20.25
N LYS A 68 -6.27 -2.02 -20.44
CA LYS A 68 -7.52 -2.11 -21.22
C LYS A 68 -8.74 -1.63 -20.43
N LEU A 69 -8.67 -1.67 -19.12
CA LEU A 69 -9.77 -1.29 -18.22
C LEU A 69 -9.66 0.18 -17.77
N TRP A 70 -8.45 0.61 -17.45
CA TRP A 70 -8.19 1.90 -16.81
C TRP A 70 -7.51 2.93 -17.71
N GLY A 71 -7.16 2.55 -18.96
CA GLY A 71 -6.35 3.39 -19.82
C GLY A 71 -4.87 3.36 -19.43
N HIS A 72 -4.06 4.18 -20.11
CA HIS A 72 -2.62 4.25 -19.85
C HIS A 72 -2.37 4.94 -18.51
N HIS A 73 -1.76 4.24 -17.58
CA HIS A 73 -1.36 4.75 -16.27
C HIS A 73 -0.15 3.97 -15.75
N ALA A 74 0.61 4.55 -14.85
CA ALA A 74 1.78 3.96 -14.22
C ALA A 74 2.71 3.21 -15.21
N ILE A 75 2.83 3.76 -16.43
CA ILE A 75 3.65 3.17 -17.49
C ILE A 75 5.12 3.23 -17.10
N ALA A 76 5.80 2.10 -17.22
CA ALA A 76 7.22 1.94 -16.92
C ALA A 76 8.09 3.06 -17.49
N GLY A 77 8.87 3.72 -16.65
CA GLY A 77 9.80 4.80 -17.04
C GLY A 77 9.16 6.19 -17.24
N THR A 78 7.85 6.35 -17.07
CA THR A 78 7.21 7.67 -17.15
C THR A 78 7.21 8.42 -15.81
N GLU A 79 6.91 9.72 -15.85
CA GLU A 79 6.71 10.52 -14.62
C GLU A 79 5.50 10.04 -13.82
N GLY A 80 4.45 9.55 -14.50
CA GLY A 80 3.25 8.99 -13.88
C GLY A 80 3.53 7.79 -12.97
N ALA A 81 4.48 6.94 -13.36
CA ALA A 81 4.91 5.76 -12.61
C ALA A 81 5.90 6.06 -11.47
N LYS A 82 6.28 7.33 -11.25
CA LYS A 82 7.16 7.68 -10.12
C LYS A 82 6.35 7.87 -8.85
N ILE A 83 6.94 7.43 -7.74
CA ILE A 83 6.41 7.71 -6.39
C ILE A 83 6.37 9.23 -6.18
N VAL A 84 5.29 9.73 -5.58
CA VAL A 84 5.18 11.15 -5.26
C VAL A 84 6.37 11.62 -4.40
N SER A 85 6.90 12.79 -4.71
CA SER A 85 8.15 13.30 -4.11
C SER A 85 8.09 13.38 -2.58
N GLU A 86 6.91 13.63 -2.04
CA GLU A 86 6.65 13.74 -0.59
C GLU A 86 6.83 12.41 0.16
N LEU A 87 6.79 11.29 -0.56
CA LEU A 87 6.95 9.92 -0.03
C LEU A 87 8.17 9.21 -0.63
N ALA A 88 9.11 9.95 -1.22
CA ALA A 88 10.27 9.35 -1.86
C ALA A 88 10.97 8.31 -0.97
N PRO A 89 11.26 7.10 -1.51
CA PRO A 89 12.00 6.07 -0.79
C PRO A 89 13.34 6.56 -0.28
N GLN A 90 13.76 6.08 0.89
CA GLN A 90 15.04 6.39 1.50
C GLN A 90 15.95 5.15 1.47
N HIS A 91 17.21 5.36 1.81
CA HIS A 91 18.17 4.25 1.92
C HIS A 91 17.66 3.21 2.93
N GLY A 92 17.58 1.95 2.48
CA GLY A 92 17.07 0.84 3.28
C GLY A 92 15.61 0.48 3.03
N ASP A 93 14.84 1.33 2.33
CA ASP A 93 13.49 0.98 1.89
C ASP A 93 13.56 0.04 0.66
N TYR A 94 12.56 -0.83 0.54
CA TYR A 94 12.42 -1.76 -0.58
C TYR A 94 11.45 -1.19 -1.61
N VAL A 95 11.75 -1.37 -2.89
CA VAL A 95 10.85 -1.03 -4.00
C VAL A 95 10.51 -2.28 -4.77
N ILE A 96 9.23 -2.63 -4.82
CA ILE A 96 8.67 -3.78 -5.51
C ILE A 96 7.87 -3.26 -6.70
N LEU A 97 8.16 -3.75 -7.88
CA LEU A 97 7.41 -3.45 -9.09
C LEU A 97 6.39 -4.56 -9.34
N LYS A 98 5.14 -4.18 -9.60
CA LYS A 98 4.05 -5.10 -9.88
C LYS A 98 3.34 -4.76 -11.19
N HIS A 99 2.68 -5.74 -11.78
CA HIS A 99 1.96 -5.64 -13.05
C HIS A 99 0.47 -5.98 -12.89
N CYS A 100 0.02 -6.14 -11.65
CA CYS A 100 -1.34 -6.46 -11.29
C CYS A 100 -1.66 -5.92 -9.90
N TYR A 101 -2.95 -5.88 -9.51
CA TYR A 101 -3.45 -5.26 -8.29
C TYR A 101 -2.72 -5.68 -7.01
N SER A 102 -2.50 -6.97 -6.81
CA SER A 102 -1.87 -7.46 -5.59
C SER A 102 -0.37 -7.26 -5.60
N CYS A 103 0.16 -6.73 -4.50
CA CYS A 103 1.60 -6.60 -4.26
C CYS A 103 2.33 -7.96 -4.18
N PHE A 104 1.59 -9.06 -3.98
CA PHE A 104 2.16 -10.41 -3.92
C PHE A 104 2.21 -11.13 -5.27
N PHE A 105 1.35 -10.71 -6.22
CA PHE A 105 1.20 -11.46 -7.47
C PHE A 105 2.42 -11.31 -8.37
N GLN A 106 3.17 -12.40 -8.54
CA GLN A 106 4.38 -12.47 -9.37
C GLN A 106 5.46 -11.43 -9.02
N THR A 107 5.62 -11.15 -7.72
CA THR A 107 6.63 -10.24 -7.19
C THR A 107 7.52 -10.94 -6.16
N ASP A 108 8.61 -10.28 -5.77
CA ASP A 108 9.52 -10.78 -4.74
C ASP A 108 9.03 -10.47 -3.30
N LEU A 109 7.87 -9.82 -3.13
CA LEU A 109 7.42 -9.36 -1.81
C LEU A 109 7.36 -10.49 -0.79
N GLN A 110 6.72 -11.62 -1.14
CA GLN A 110 6.58 -12.75 -0.23
C GLN A 110 7.93 -13.35 0.19
N LEU A 111 8.87 -13.45 -0.75
CA LEU A 111 10.22 -13.92 -0.47
C LEU A 111 10.93 -13.04 0.55
N LEU A 112 10.87 -11.73 0.35
CA LEU A 112 11.53 -10.74 1.21
C LEU A 112 10.90 -10.70 2.61
N LEU A 113 9.57 -10.66 2.70
CA LEU A 113 8.85 -10.68 3.97
C LEU A 113 9.19 -11.94 4.79
N ASN A 114 9.23 -13.11 4.13
CA ASN A 114 9.63 -14.36 4.77
C ASN A 114 11.08 -14.33 5.26
N SER A 115 11.99 -13.84 4.44
CA SER A 115 13.42 -13.75 4.78
C SER A 115 13.67 -12.84 5.98
N LEU A 116 12.84 -11.81 6.15
CA LEU A 116 12.88 -10.89 7.29
C LEU A 116 12.06 -11.38 8.50
N GLY A 117 11.38 -12.52 8.39
CA GLY A 117 10.57 -13.09 9.46
C GLY A 117 9.31 -12.29 9.82
N ILE A 118 8.82 -11.48 8.87
CA ILE A 118 7.64 -10.62 9.06
C ILE A 118 6.38 -11.46 9.31
N LYS A 119 5.52 -10.97 10.19
CA LYS A 119 4.22 -11.58 10.55
C LYS A 119 3.06 -10.59 10.50
N ASN A 120 3.35 -9.30 10.61
CA ASN A 120 2.35 -8.25 10.63
C ASN A 120 2.61 -7.28 9.48
N LEU A 121 1.54 -6.90 8.77
CA LEU A 121 1.60 -5.95 7.67
C LEU A 121 0.72 -4.74 7.99
N ILE A 122 1.30 -3.56 7.94
CA ILE A 122 0.58 -2.29 7.95
C ILE A 122 0.44 -1.89 6.49
N ILE A 123 -0.78 -1.97 5.93
CA ILE A 123 -1.05 -1.71 4.51
C ILE A 123 -1.62 -0.32 4.34
N THR A 124 -0.96 0.51 3.52
CA THR A 124 -1.33 1.90 3.22
C THR A 124 -1.40 2.13 1.72
N GLY A 125 -1.95 3.26 1.29
CA GLY A 125 -1.95 3.69 -0.12
C GLY A 125 -3.28 3.49 -0.84
N LEU A 126 -3.23 3.24 -2.14
CA LEU A 126 -4.35 3.35 -3.07
C LEU A 126 -4.60 2.03 -3.82
N TYR A 127 -5.80 1.73 -4.17
CA TYR A 127 -7.11 2.17 -3.63
C TYR A 127 -7.64 1.06 -2.74
N THR A 128 -8.44 1.41 -1.70
CA THR A 128 -8.93 0.42 -0.73
C THR A 128 -9.66 -0.74 -1.38
N ASN A 129 -10.45 -0.46 -2.41
CA ASN A 129 -11.27 -1.42 -3.16
C ASN A 129 -10.52 -2.18 -4.27
N ILE A 130 -9.26 -1.82 -4.56
CA ILE A 130 -8.48 -2.41 -5.65
C ILE A 130 -7.17 -2.97 -5.10
N CYS A 131 -6.05 -2.27 -5.26
CA CYS A 131 -4.72 -2.82 -4.94
C CYS A 131 -4.54 -3.13 -3.45
N VAL A 132 -5.03 -2.27 -2.55
CA VAL A 132 -5.01 -2.51 -1.09
C VAL A 132 -5.81 -3.77 -0.74
N ARG A 133 -7.03 -3.89 -1.27
CA ARG A 133 -7.90 -5.05 -1.04
C ARG A 133 -7.30 -6.35 -1.53
N HIS A 134 -6.77 -6.37 -2.78
CA HIS A 134 -6.15 -7.58 -3.34
C HIS A 134 -4.86 -7.95 -2.61
N THR A 135 -4.07 -6.96 -2.20
CA THR A 135 -2.89 -7.19 -1.36
C THR A 135 -3.27 -7.76 0.01
N ALA A 136 -4.34 -7.23 0.63
CA ALA A 136 -4.84 -7.76 1.90
C ALA A 136 -5.40 -9.18 1.77
N ALA A 137 -6.04 -9.52 0.63
CA ALA A 137 -6.53 -10.87 0.34
C ALA A 137 -5.38 -11.89 0.32
N ASP A 138 -4.31 -11.58 -0.42
CA ASP A 138 -3.15 -12.46 -0.48
C ASP A 138 -2.41 -12.51 0.86
N ALA A 139 -2.27 -11.37 1.54
CA ALA A 139 -1.68 -11.32 2.89
C ALA A 139 -2.43 -12.24 3.87
N PHE A 140 -3.77 -12.23 3.84
CA PHE A 140 -4.61 -13.14 4.62
C PHE A 140 -4.34 -14.62 4.27
N CYS A 141 -4.28 -14.94 2.96
CA CYS A 141 -3.99 -16.31 2.51
C CYS A 141 -2.59 -16.80 2.93
N TRP A 142 -1.61 -15.89 3.04
CA TRP A 142 -0.26 -16.17 3.55
C TRP A 142 -0.18 -16.21 5.08
N GLY A 143 -1.26 -15.87 5.79
CA GLY A 143 -1.34 -15.92 7.26
C GLY A 143 -0.74 -14.72 7.98
N TYR A 144 -0.60 -13.57 7.31
CA TYR A 144 -0.19 -12.32 7.94
C TYR A 144 -1.32 -11.74 8.79
N GLN A 145 -0.97 -11.08 9.89
CA GLN A 145 -1.86 -10.17 10.59
C GLN A 145 -1.88 -8.84 9.84
N ILE A 146 -3.07 -8.32 9.56
CA ILE A 146 -3.26 -7.15 8.71
C ILE A 146 -3.74 -5.97 9.55
N TYR A 147 -3.06 -4.85 9.40
CA TYR A 147 -3.42 -3.56 9.99
C TYR A 147 -3.61 -2.54 8.88
N VAL A 148 -4.72 -1.82 8.90
CA VAL A 148 -5.01 -0.78 7.91
C VAL A 148 -5.29 0.52 8.63
N PRO A 149 -4.34 1.48 8.60
CA PRO A 149 -4.59 2.82 9.11
C PRO A 149 -5.56 3.54 8.17
N LYS A 150 -6.78 3.79 8.69
CA LYS A 150 -7.90 4.32 7.91
C LYS A 150 -7.65 5.70 7.29
N ASP A 151 -6.76 6.48 7.88
CA ASP A 151 -6.30 7.79 7.41
C ASP A 151 -5.14 7.72 6.41
N CYS A 152 -4.63 6.50 6.13
CA CYS A 152 -3.55 6.24 5.17
C CYS A 152 -4.02 5.46 3.93
N VAL A 153 -5.32 5.34 3.71
CA VAL A 153 -5.92 4.69 2.55
C VAL A 153 -7.14 5.47 2.07
N CYS A 154 -7.49 5.39 0.79
CA CYS A 154 -8.74 5.96 0.28
C CYS A 154 -9.27 5.15 -0.92
N ALA A 155 -10.50 5.46 -1.36
CA ALA A 155 -11.14 4.94 -2.56
C ALA A 155 -11.65 6.10 -3.42
N PHE A 156 -12.19 5.81 -4.61
CA PHE A 156 -12.70 6.85 -5.51
C PHE A 156 -13.92 7.58 -4.94
N THR A 157 -14.74 6.87 -4.17
CA THR A 157 -15.91 7.48 -3.51
C THR A 157 -15.95 7.13 -2.01
N PRO A 158 -16.63 7.95 -1.19
CA PRO A 158 -16.84 7.64 0.22
C PRO A 158 -17.56 6.30 0.46
N GLU A 159 -18.53 5.96 -0.40
CA GLU A 159 -19.31 4.72 -0.30
C GLU A 159 -18.42 3.49 -0.55
N GLU A 160 -17.55 3.55 -1.54
CA GLU A 160 -16.56 2.49 -1.80
C GLU A 160 -15.61 2.36 -0.61
N TYR A 161 -15.08 3.48 -0.11
CA TYR A 161 -14.19 3.48 1.04
C TYR A 161 -14.81 2.80 2.26
N GLU A 162 -16.01 3.22 2.68
CA GLU A 162 -16.68 2.64 3.84
C GLU A 162 -17.01 1.16 3.65
N GLY A 163 -17.46 0.79 2.43
CA GLY A 163 -17.74 -0.59 2.08
C GLY A 163 -16.50 -1.49 2.17
N ASP A 164 -15.36 -1.00 1.68
CA ASP A 164 -14.12 -1.77 1.69
C ASP A 164 -13.44 -1.84 3.06
N ILE A 165 -13.46 -0.76 3.84
CA ILE A 165 -13.00 -0.80 5.24
C ILE A 165 -13.79 -1.86 6.02
N ALA A 166 -15.11 -1.91 5.85
CA ALA A 166 -15.93 -2.95 6.46
C ALA A 166 -15.59 -4.35 5.95
N TYR A 167 -15.35 -4.48 4.64
CA TYR A 167 -14.97 -5.75 4.01
C TYR A 167 -13.61 -6.26 4.51
N LEU A 168 -12.59 -5.42 4.51
CA LEU A 168 -11.25 -5.75 5.01
C LEU A 168 -11.31 -6.28 6.45
N LYS A 169 -12.10 -5.61 7.29
CA LYS A 169 -12.31 -6.01 8.69
C LYS A 169 -13.03 -7.36 8.80
N THR A 170 -14.14 -7.54 8.09
CA THR A 170 -15.01 -8.71 8.28
C THR A 170 -14.53 -9.96 7.56
N VAL A 171 -13.91 -9.80 6.39
CA VAL A 171 -13.50 -10.93 5.52
C VAL A 171 -12.05 -11.34 5.77
N TYR A 172 -11.15 -10.38 5.94
CA TYR A 172 -9.73 -10.68 6.15
C TYR A 172 -9.26 -10.49 7.60
N GLY A 173 -10.17 -10.12 8.50
CA GLY A 173 -9.84 -9.91 9.91
C GLY A 173 -8.87 -8.74 10.14
N ALA A 174 -8.82 -7.79 9.21
CA ALA A 174 -7.94 -6.63 9.33
C ALA A 174 -8.30 -5.77 10.54
N THR A 175 -7.29 -5.36 11.28
CA THR A 175 -7.45 -4.36 12.35
C THR A 175 -7.44 -2.97 11.72
N ILE A 176 -8.58 -2.28 11.80
CA ILE A 176 -8.74 -0.92 11.32
C ILE A 176 -8.51 0.06 12.46
N LEU A 177 -7.57 0.97 12.30
CA LEU A 177 -7.17 1.95 13.32
C LEU A 177 -6.73 3.26 12.64
N SER A 178 -6.45 4.31 13.42
CA SER A 178 -5.77 5.51 12.89
C SER A 178 -4.26 5.32 12.95
N SER A 179 -3.50 6.00 12.08
CA SER A 179 -2.04 5.91 12.02
C SER A 179 -1.36 6.30 13.34
N ASP A 180 -1.93 7.25 14.08
CA ASP A 180 -1.44 7.68 15.41
C ASP A 180 -1.56 6.61 16.51
N LYS A 181 -2.25 5.50 16.24
CA LYS A 181 -2.40 4.34 17.15
C LYS A 181 -1.41 3.21 16.85
N ILE A 182 -0.59 3.37 15.83
CA ILE A 182 0.40 2.36 15.43
C ILE A 182 1.69 2.50 16.24
N THR A 183 2.06 3.70 16.58
CA THR A 183 3.31 4.07 17.25
C THR A 183 3.25 4.01 18.77
#